data_e4c0be29790570e97a71597ffa3b6fdc
#
_entry.id   e4c0be29790570e97a71597ffa3b6fdc
#
_cell.length_a   1.000
_cell.length_b   1.000
_cell.length_c   1.000
_cell.angle_alpha   90.00
_cell.angle_beta   90.00
_cell.angle_gamma   90.00
#
_symmetry.space_group_name_H-M   'P 1'
#
loop_
_entity.id
_entity.type
_entity.pdbx_description
1 polymer ?
#
loop_
_entity_poly.entity_id
_entity_poly.type
_entity_poly.pdbx_seq_one_letter_code
_entity_poly.pdbx_strand_id
1 'polypeptide(L)'
;MRAKIIAIANQKGGVAKTTTTAAMAAGLKRKGYKVLVIDLDAQGNLTTNIGAETEGLATTYDVMKGTSTAEEAIQHFDVFDILPADLALASADMEFVQTGREHKLKKALAPVVEQYDFVLLDTPPTLGIMTTNAFFAADEVLIPANGFDGVKGIVNLVNSVNTAKEYGNANLKISGILLTRYNPRANIEQGIKELAEAVAHQIESKVFHTFIRNSVMVDEAKANKKDIFSYDGKNNVSKDYLDFIDEFLEENK
;
A
#
# COMPACT_ATOMS: atom_id res chain seq x y z
N MET A 1 -13.59 -13.97 -10.12
CA MET A 1 -12.29 -13.49 -10.69
C MET A 1 -11.31 -13.41 -9.53
N ARG A 2 -10.03 -13.71 -9.73
CA ARG A 2 -9.02 -13.54 -8.67
C ARG A 2 -8.88 -12.05 -8.35
N ALA A 3 -8.74 -11.69 -7.06
CA ALA A 3 -8.50 -10.33 -6.63
C ALA A 3 -7.24 -9.76 -7.30
N LYS A 4 -7.27 -8.45 -7.58
CA LYS A 4 -6.08 -7.69 -7.95
C LYS A 4 -5.31 -7.29 -6.70
N ILE A 5 -4.06 -7.73 -6.59
CA ILE A 5 -3.20 -7.48 -5.43
C ILE A 5 -2.25 -6.32 -5.75
N ILE A 6 -2.28 -5.26 -4.95
CA ILE A 6 -1.51 -4.04 -5.17
C ILE A 6 -0.64 -3.77 -3.95
N ALA A 7 0.68 -3.73 -4.13
CA ALA A 7 1.59 -3.29 -3.09
C ALA A 7 1.80 -1.78 -3.16
N ILE A 8 1.59 -1.08 -2.04
CA ILE A 8 1.85 0.36 -1.93
C ILE A 8 3.21 0.53 -1.25
N ALA A 9 4.23 0.91 -2.02
CA ALA A 9 5.62 0.83 -1.58
C ALA A 9 6.46 2.06 -1.92
N ASN A 10 7.31 2.47 -0.99
CA ASN A 10 8.42 3.40 -1.17
C ASN A 10 9.35 3.27 0.04
N GLN A 11 10.68 3.33 -0.17
CA GLN A 11 11.68 3.27 0.91
C GLN A 11 11.65 4.51 1.82
N LYS A 12 11.20 5.64 1.32
CA LYS A 12 11.12 6.87 2.12
C LYS A 12 9.94 6.81 3.09
N GLY A 13 10.20 7.07 4.36
CA GLY A 13 9.15 7.30 5.36
C GLY A 13 8.40 8.61 5.09
N GLY A 14 7.12 8.67 5.42
CA GLY A 14 6.33 9.89 5.33
C GLY A 14 5.84 10.28 3.93
N VAL A 15 5.99 9.40 2.93
CA VAL A 15 5.46 9.61 1.55
C VAL A 15 3.98 9.23 1.41
N ALA A 16 3.26 9.15 2.49
CA ALA A 16 1.84 8.82 2.54
C ALA A 16 1.44 7.41 2.06
N LYS A 17 2.30 6.37 2.18
CA LYS A 17 1.94 4.96 1.84
C LYS A 17 0.65 4.54 2.55
N THR A 18 0.68 4.47 3.87
CA THR A 18 -0.47 4.08 4.72
C THR A 18 -1.72 4.91 4.45
N THR A 19 -1.55 6.22 4.25
CA THR A 19 -2.67 7.11 3.92
C THR A 19 -3.27 6.78 2.56
N THR A 20 -2.43 6.52 1.56
CA THR A 20 -2.85 6.14 0.20
C THR A 20 -3.53 4.77 0.22
N THR A 21 -2.99 3.80 0.98
CA THR A 21 -3.60 2.47 1.15
C THR A 21 -5.01 2.60 1.74
N ALA A 22 -5.16 3.32 2.85
CA ALA A 22 -6.46 3.51 3.52
C ALA A 22 -7.47 4.25 2.63
N ALA A 23 -7.04 5.35 1.98
CA ALA A 23 -7.91 6.12 1.11
C ALA A 23 -8.31 5.33 -0.15
N MET A 24 -7.38 4.60 -0.76
CA MET A 24 -7.66 3.75 -1.91
C MET A 24 -8.64 2.63 -1.54
N ALA A 25 -8.44 1.97 -0.40
CA ALA A 25 -9.35 0.92 0.08
C ALA A 25 -10.76 1.46 0.31
N ALA A 26 -10.89 2.56 1.05
CA ALA A 26 -12.18 3.18 1.34
C ALA A 26 -12.88 3.68 0.06
N GLY A 27 -12.14 4.27 -0.88
CA GLY A 27 -12.69 4.74 -2.15
C GLY A 27 -13.13 3.60 -3.07
N LEU A 28 -12.37 2.52 -3.18
CA LEU A 28 -12.76 1.31 -3.90
C LEU A 28 -14.02 0.68 -3.28
N LYS A 29 -14.10 0.58 -1.96
CA LYS A 29 -15.30 0.08 -1.27
C LYS A 29 -16.54 0.94 -1.58
N ARG A 30 -16.39 2.28 -1.60
CA ARG A 30 -17.47 3.22 -1.98
C ARG A 30 -17.95 3.02 -3.43
N LYS A 31 -17.08 2.50 -4.30
CA LYS A 31 -17.42 2.13 -5.69
C LYS A 31 -18.03 0.73 -5.81
N GLY A 32 -18.22 0.03 -4.69
CA GLY A 32 -18.89 -1.27 -4.62
C GLY A 32 -17.96 -2.49 -4.67
N TYR A 33 -16.64 -2.28 -4.65
CA TYR A 33 -15.67 -3.39 -4.62
C TYR A 33 -15.51 -3.97 -3.21
N LYS A 34 -15.21 -5.26 -3.14
CA LYS A 34 -14.79 -5.95 -1.91
C LYS A 34 -13.27 -5.77 -1.76
N VAL A 35 -12.84 -5.15 -0.66
CA VAL A 35 -11.45 -4.77 -0.45
C VAL A 35 -10.91 -5.37 0.84
N LEU A 36 -9.78 -6.06 0.74
CA LEU A 36 -8.96 -6.48 1.87
C LEU A 36 -7.70 -5.61 1.91
N VAL A 37 -7.35 -5.14 3.08
CA VAL A 37 -6.09 -4.46 3.33
C VAL A 37 -5.22 -5.31 4.23
N ILE A 38 -3.91 -5.38 3.94
CA ILE A 38 -2.94 -6.09 4.76
C ILE A 38 -1.90 -5.09 5.22
N ASP A 39 -1.83 -4.89 6.53
CA ASP A 39 -0.80 -4.08 7.15
C ASP A 39 0.46 -4.93 7.33
N LEU A 40 1.56 -4.54 6.67
CA LEU A 40 2.86 -5.21 6.71
C LEU A 40 3.92 -4.40 7.50
N ASP A 41 3.53 -3.25 8.06
CA ASP A 41 4.41 -2.42 8.87
C ASP A 41 4.26 -2.79 10.35
N ALA A 42 5.36 -3.18 11.00
CA ALA A 42 5.39 -3.48 12.44
C ALA A 42 4.93 -2.30 13.32
N GLN A 43 4.93 -1.06 12.79
CA GLN A 43 4.38 0.09 13.50
C GLN A 43 2.85 0.06 13.59
N GLY A 44 2.16 -0.75 12.78
CA GLY A 44 0.71 -0.92 12.83
C GLY A 44 -0.09 0.38 12.65
N ASN A 45 0.45 1.32 11.87
CA ASN A 45 -0.20 2.63 11.71
C ASN A 45 -1.57 2.50 11.03
N LEU A 46 -1.69 1.63 10.03
CA LEU A 46 -2.98 1.41 9.37
C LEU A 46 -3.96 0.71 10.31
N THR A 47 -3.49 -0.32 11.00
CA THR A 47 -4.21 -1.09 12.02
C THR A 47 -4.80 -0.15 13.08
N THR A 48 -3.97 0.73 13.65
CA THR A 48 -4.38 1.70 14.66
C THR A 48 -5.38 2.73 14.11
N ASN A 49 -5.15 3.24 12.89
CA ASN A 49 -5.98 4.28 12.28
C ASN A 49 -7.42 3.82 12.02
N ILE A 50 -7.64 2.53 11.74
CA ILE A 50 -8.99 1.97 11.54
C ILE A 50 -9.62 1.46 12.85
N GLY A 51 -8.82 1.34 13.91
CA GLY A 51 -9.26 0.82 15.20
C GLY A 51 -9.30 -0.71 15.27
N ALA A 52 -8.50 -1.40 14.44
CA ALA A 52 -8.36 -2.84 14.52
C ALA A 52 -7.64 -3.25 15.82
N GLU A 53 -8.03 -4.38 16.39
CA GLU A 53 -7.52 -4.91 17.65
C GLU A 53 -6.45 -5.95 17.39
N THR A 54 -5.39 -5.98 18.21
CA THR A 54 -4.29 -6.95 18.09
C THR A 54 -4.02 -7.70 19.39
N GLU A 55 -4.47 -7.18 20.53
CA GLU A 55 -4.21 -7.81 21.84
C GLU A 55 -4.97 -9.13 21.97
N GLY A 56 -4.23 -10.25 22.05
CA GLY A 56 -4.80 -11.59 22.14
C GLY A 56 -5.44 -12.12 20.86
N LEU A 57 -5.32 -11.39 19.73
CA LEU A 57 -5.82 -11.78 18.43
C LEU A 57 -4.68 -12.07 17.45
N ALA A 58 -4.96 -12.91 16.46
CA ALA A 58 -4.01 -13.22 15.40
C ALA A 58 -3.79 -12.00 14.48
N THR A 59 -2.53 -11.83 14.06
CA THR A 59 -2.08 -10.72 13.23
C THR A 59 -1.42 -11.21 11.94
N THR A 60 -1.00 -10.31 11.08
CA THR A 60 -0.22 -10.61 9.88
C THR A 60 1.02 -11.46 10.19
N TYR A 61 1.66 -11.24 11.34
CA TYR A 61 2.79 -12.05 11.78
C TYR A 61 2.40 -13.51 11.98
N ASP A 62 1.32 -13.79 12.71
CA ASP A 62 0.85 -15.15 13.01
C ASP A 62 0.46 -15.91 11.75
N VAL A 63 -0.22 -15.22 10.85
CA VAL A 63 -0.63 -15.76 9.55
C VAL A 63 0.60 -16.11 8.70
N MET A 64 1.60 -15.23 8.63
CA MET A 64 2.84 -15.50 7.90
C MET A 64 3.73 -16.56 8.56
N LYS A 65 3.67 -16.66 9.88
CA LYS A 65 4.36 -17.72 10.65
C LYS A 65 3.67 -19.08 10.46
N GLY A 66 2.38 -19.08 10.18
CA GLY A 66 1.55 -20.29 10.00
C GLY A 66 0.97 -20.80 11.32
N THR A 67 0.88 -19.95 12.35
CA THR A 67 0.24 -20.23 13.64
C THR A 67 -1.25 -19.89 13.65
N SER A 68 -1.70 -19.09 12.66
CA SER A 68 -3.11 -18.82 12.41
C SER A 68 -3.39 -18.77 10.90
N THR A 69 -4.66 -18.86 10.52
CA THR A 69 -5.13 -18.68 9.13
C THR A 69 -5.47 -17.21 8.85
N ALA A 70 -5.46 -16.82 7.57
CA ALA A 70 -5.89 -15.46 7.19
C ALA A 70 -7.38 -15.22 7.53
N GLU A 71 -8.24 -16.24 7.38
CA GLU A 71 -9.66 -16.17 7.74
C GLU A 71 -9.88 -15.86 9.22
N GLU A 72 -9.08 -16.45 10.11
CA GLU A 72 -9.17 -16.21 11.56
C GLU A 72 -8.67 -14.83 11.97
N ALA A 73 -7.71 -14.29 11.23
CA ALA A 73 -7.04 -13.03 11.58
C ALA A 73 -7.65 -11.80 10.92
N ILE A 74 -8.42 -11.96 9.83
CA ILE A 74 -9.07 -10.83 9.16
C ILE A 74 -10.17 -10.24 10.06
N GLN A 75 -10.13 -8.92 10.23
CA GLN A 75 -11.17 -8.16 10.91
C GLN A 75 -12.00 -7.38 9.89
N HIS A 76 -13.33 -7.43 10.08
CA HIS A 76 -14.29 -6.84 9.16
C HIS A 76 -14.79 -5.49 9.66
N PHE A 77 -14.64 -4.46 8.83
CA PHE A 77 -15.15 -3.11 9.09
C PHE A 77 -16.06 -2.65 7.94
N ASP A 78 -16.93 -1.71 8.22
CA ASP A 78 -17.81 -1.13 7.20
C ASP A 78 -17.03 -0.52 6.03
N VAL A 79 -15.83 0.02 6.32
CA VAL A 79 -15.00 0.74 5.36
C VAL A 79 -14.15 -0.19 4.48
N PHE A 80 -13.61 -1.27 5.00
CA PHE A 80 -12.91 -2.39 4.32
C PHE A 80 -12.50 -3.44 5.35
N ASP A 81 -12.14 -4.64 4.89
CA ASP A 81 -11.58 -5.68 5.74
C ASP A 81 -10.07 -5.49 5.91
N ILE A 82 -9.52 -5.85 7.07
CA ILE A 82 -8.10 -5.72 7.36
C ILE A 82 -7.50 -6.98 7.97
N LEU A 83 -6.31 -7.35 7.53
CA LEU A 83 -5.39 -8.23 8.26
C LEU A 83 -4.41 -7.32 9.02
N PRO A 84 -4.54 -7.22 10.38
CA PRO A 84 -3.84 -6.22 11.16
C PRO A 84 -2.38 -6.58 11.39
N ALA A 85 -1.52 -5.58 11.62
CA ALA A 85 -0.13 -5.73 12.02
C ALA A 85 0.07 -5.44 13.51
N ASP A 86 1.11 -6.05 14.07
CA ASP A 86 1.62 -5.73 15.38
C ASP A 86 3.15 -5.68 15.42
N LEU A 87 3.73 -5.38 16.58
CA LEU A 87 5.18 -5.26 16.77
C LEU A 87 5.94 -6.57 16.51
N ALA A 88 5.27 -7.74 16.52
CA ALA A 88 5.93 -9.02 16.26
C ALA A 88 6.51 -9.07 14.83
N LEU A 89 5.93 -8.34 13.87
CA LEU A 89 6.49 -8.22 12.52
C LEU A 89 7.92 -7.65 12.49
N ALA A 90 8.35 -6.91 13.51
CA ALA A 90 9.73 -6.40 13.57
C ALA A 90 10.78 -7.53 13.67
N SER A 91 10.41 -8.70 14.16
CA SER A 91 11.31 -9.87 14.25
C SER A 91 11.37 -10.70 12.96
N ALA A 92 10.48 -10.43 12.00
CA ALA A 92 10.29 -11.28 10.82
C ALA A 92 11.55 -11.47 9.96
N ASP A 93 12.39 -10.43 9.80
CA ASP A 93 13.66 -10.53 9.06
C ASP A 93 14.63 -11.54 9.68
N MET A 94 14.60 -11.71 11.01
CA MET A 94 15.45 -12.65 11.74
C MET A 94 14.81 -14.05 11.86
N GLU A 95 13.49 -14.13 11.92
CA GLU A 95 12.79 -15.40 12.14
C GLU A 95 12.46 -16.13 10.84
N PHE A 96 12.12 -15.41 9.78
CA PHE A 96 11.81 -16.02 8.48
C PHE A 96 13.09 -16.22 7.67
N VAL A 97 13.84 -17.28 8.01
CA VAL A 97 15.14 -17.60 7.38
C VAL A 97 15.07 -18.81 6.43
N GLN A 98 13.94 -19.53 6.39
CA GLN A 98 13.79 -20.74 5.57
C GLN A 98 13.73 -20.39 4.07
N THR A 99 14.14 -21.34 3.23
CA THR A 99 13.98 -21.25 1.78
C THR A 99 12.49 -21.07 1.42
N GLY A 100 12.18 -20.14 0.53
CA GLY A 100 10.81 -19.84 0.13
C GLY A 100 10.09 -18.88 1.10
N ARG A 101 10.83 -18.22 2.01
CA ARG A 101 10.31 -17.23 2.95
C ARG A 101 9.64 -16.03 2.26
N GLU A 102 10.06 -15.74 1.05
CA GLU A 102 9.53 -14.68 0.19
C GLU A 102 8.12 -14.97 -0.35
N HIS A 103 7.67 -16.21 -0.27
CA HIS A 103 6.34 -16.65 -0.71
C HIS A 103 5.32 -16.83 0.44
N LYS A 104 5.70 -16.54 1.68
CA LYS A 104 4.84 -16.79 2.85
C LYS A 104 3.52 -16.06 2.76
N LEU A 105 3.53 -14.76 2.45
CA LEU A 105 2.32 -13.96 2.32
C LEU A 105 1.42 -14.49 1.19
N LYS A 106 1.98 -14.75 0.02
CA LYS A 106 1.23 -15.28 -1.13
C LYS A 106 0.52 -16.60 -0.80
N LYS A 107 1.20 -17.50 -0.08
CA LYS A 107 0.62 -18.78 0.35
C LYS A 107 -0.47 -18.58 1.40
N ALA A 108 -0.24 -17.70 2.36
CA ALA A 108 -1.17 -17.42 3.44
C ALA A 108 -2.47 -16.78 2.94
N LEU A 109 -2.41 -15.97 1.89
CA LEU A 109 -3.58 -15.30 1.30
C LEU A 109 -4.37 -16.19 0.33
N ALA A 110 -3.79 -17.28 -0.18
CA ALA A 110 -4.43 -18.10 -1.20
C ALA A 110 -5.86 -18.55 -0.85
N PRO A 111 -6.21 -18.92 0.42
CA PRO A 111 -7.57 -19.32 0.76
C PRO A 111 -8.61 -18.20 0.70
N VAL A 112 -8.20 -16.94 0.91
CA VAL A 112 -9.13 -15.80 1.08
C VAL A 112 -9.16 -14.86 -0.13
N VAL A 113 -8.11 -14.85 -0.97
CA VAL A 113 -7.94 -13.85 -2.02
C VAL A 113 -9.09 -13.80 -3.03
N GLU A 114 -9.75 -14.92 -3.29
CA GLU A 114 -10.87 -15.00 -4.25
C GLU A 114 -12.19 -14.41 -3.71
N GLN A 115 -12.25 -14.08 -2.42
CA GLN A 115 -13.40 -13.44 -1.78
C GLN A 115 -13.45 -11.93 -2.02
N TYR A 116 -12.36 -11.36 -2.54
CA TYR A 116 -12.15 -9.92 -2.74
C TYR A 116 -11.97 -9.56 -4.21
N ASP A 117 -12.25 -8.30 -4.55
CA ASP A 117 -11.92 -7.72 -5.85
C ASP A 117 -10.52 -7.10 -5.84
N PHE A 118 -10.15 -6.49 -4.71
CA PHE A 118 -8.83 -5.88 -4.49
C PHE A 118 -8.24 -6.31 -3.15
N VAL A 119 -6.91 -6.53 -3.15
CA VAL A 119 -6.10 -6.70 -1.94
C VAL A 119 -5.00 -5.64 -1.96
N LEU A 120 -4.95 -4.77 -0.95
CA LEU A 120 -3.96 -3.71 -0.85
C LEU A 120 -2.95 -4.06 0.25
N LEU A 121 -1.65 -3.99 -0.08
CA LEU A 121 -0.56 -4.31 0.83
C LEU A 121 0.13 -3.00 1.26
N ASP A 122 -0.04 -2.59 2.52
CA ASP A 122 0.68 -1.44 3.10
C ASP A 122 2.06 -1.87 3.54
N THR A 123 3.12 -1.41 2.88
CA THR A 123 4.48 -1.86 3.15
C THR A 123 5.23 -0.93 4.10
N PRO A 124 6.16 -1.49 4.94
CA PRO A 124 7.07 -0.68 5.73
C PRO A 124 8.01 0.16 4.84
N PRO A 125 8.72 1.17 5.43
CA PRO A 125 9.70 1.97 4.67
C PRO A 125 11.03 1.24 4.44
N THR A 126 11.11 -0.04 4.75
CA THR A 126 12.32 -0.87 4.56
C THR A 126 12.15 -1.86 3.43
N LEU A 127 13.24 -2.26 2.76
CA LEU A 127 13.25 -3.34 1.76
C LEU A 127 13.58 -4.70 2.40
N GLY A 128 13.00 -4.98 3.58
CA GLY A 128 13.14 -6.24 4.29
C GLY A 128 12.22 -7.35 3.74
N ILE A 129 12.08 -8.41 4.53
CA ILE A 129 11.30 -9.60 4.13
C ILE A 129 9.80 -9.28 3.94
N MET A 130 9.24 -8.29 4.66
CA MET A 130 7.85 -7.88 4.51
C MET A 130 7.60 -7.28 3.13
N THR A 131 8.43 -6.31 2.70
CA THR A 131 8.32 -5.69 1.37
C THR A 131 8.61 -6.71 0.26
N THR A 132 9.57 -7.63 0.47
CA THR A 132 9.82 -8.72 -0.47
C THR A 132 8.59 -9.61 -0.62
N ASN A 133 7.96 -10.03 0.47
CA ASN A 133 6.71 -10.81 0.43
C ASN A 133 5.58 -10.06 -0.29
N ALA A 134 5.47 -8.74 -0.09
CA ALA A 134 4.50 -7.93 -0.81
C ALA A 134 4.74 -8.01 -2.33
N PHE A 135 5.98 -7.87 -2.80
CA PHE A 135 6.30 -7.94 -4.24
C PHE A 135 6.10 -9.34 -4.83
N PHE A 136 6.35 -10.40 -4.06
CA PHE A 136 6.11 -11.77 -4.51
C PHE A 136 4.60 -12.12 -4.56
N ALA A 137 3.77 -11.43 -3.80
CA ALA A 137 2.32 -11.64 -3.78
C ALA A 137 1.56 -10.73 -4.76
N ALA A 138 2.06 -9.51 -5.01
CA ALA A 138 1.36 -8.47 -5.75
C ALA A 138 1.32 -8.71 -7.26
N ASP A 139 0.28 -8.19 -7.91
CA ASP A 139 0.19 -8.04 -9.36
C ASP A 139 0.80 -6.69 -9.79
N GLU A 140 0.67 -5.65 -8.95
CA GLU A 140 1.18 -4.31 -9.23
C GLU A 140 1.80 -3.65 -7.99
N VAL A 141 2.72 -2.71 -8.27
CA VAL A 141 3.32 -1.82 -7.27
C VAL A 141 2.92 -0.38 -7.58
N LEU A 142 2.18 0.25 -6.67
CA LEU A 142 1.91 1.69 -6.67
C LEU A 142 2.97 2.39 -5.81
N ILE A 143 3.55 3.48 -6.33
CA ILE A 143 4.66 4.18 -5.67
C ILE A 143 4.24 5.60 -5.28
N PRO A 144 3.70 5.83 -4.05
CA PRO A 144 3.53 7.18 -3.53
C PRO A 144 4.89 7.84 -3.31
N ALA A 145 5.06 9.09 -3.76
CA ALA A 145 6.30 9.83 -3.61
C ALA A 145 6.04 11.31 -3.28
N ASN A 146 6.89 11.89 -2.43
CA ASN A 146 6.93 13.32 -2.20
C ASN A 146 8.38 13.81 -2.04
N GLY A 147 8.63 15.03 -2.45
CA GLY A 147 9.95 15.64 -2.37
C GLY A 147 11.02 14.90 -3.19
N PHE A 148 12.18 15.51 -3.33
CA PHE A 148 13.30 14.94 -4.10
C PHE A 148 13.76 13.58 -3.57
N ASP A 149 13.83 13.41 -2.25
CA ASP A 149 14.30 12.14 -1.65
C ASP A 149 13.32 11.00 -1.87
N GLY A 150 12.01 11.28 -1.82
CA GLY A 150 10.98 10.29 -2.09
C GLY A 150 11.03 9.77 -3.53
N VAL A 151 11.35 10.65 -4.49
CA VAL A 151 11.51 10.28 -5.90
C VAL A 151 12.84 9.58 -6.15
N LYS A 152 13.96 10.06 -5.60
CA LYS A 152 15.27 9.41 -5.75
C LYS A 152 15.31 7.99 -5.19
N GLY A 153 14.59 7.73 -4.09
CA GLY A 153 14.50 6.41 -3.47
C GLY A 153 13.82 5.35 -4.35
N ILE A 154 13.09 5.75 -5.41
CA ILE A 154 12.39 4.83 -6.31
C ILE A 154 13.35 3.90 -7.04
N VAL A 155 14.53 4.36 -7.41
CA VAL A 155 15.52 3.55 -8.14
C VAL A 155 15.90 2.28 -7.34
N ASN A 156 16.13 2.42 -6.04
CA ASN A 156 16.43 1.26 -5.18
C ASN A 156 15.22 0.33 -5.01
N LEU A 157 14.02 0.90 -4.91
CA LEU A 157 12.78 0.12 -4.85
C LEU A 157 12.61 -0.73 -6.12
N VAL A 158 12.88 -0.15 -7.30
CA VAL A 158 12.79 -0.84 -8.59
C VAL A 158 13.76 -2.01 -8.69
N ASN A 159 14.96 -1.90 -8.12
CA ASN A 159 15.89 -3.03 -8.05
C ASN A 159 15.27 -4.22 -7.28
N SER A 160 14.57 -3.95 -6.18
CA SER A 160 13.86 -5.00 -5.43
C SER A 160 12.65 -5.55 -6.18
N VAL A 161 11.93 -4.71 -6.93
CA VAL A 161 10.84 -5.15 -7.83
C VAL A 161 11.41 -6.07 -8.93
N ASN A 162 12.52 -5.69 -9.55
CA ASN A 162 13.17 -6.50 -10.58
C ASN A 162 13.68 -7.84 -10.03
N THR A 163 14.22 -7.85 -8.81
CA THR A 163 14.58 -9.09 -8.13
C THR A 163 13.35 -9.99 -7.94
N ALA A 164 12.21 -9.43 -7.48
CA ALA A 164 10.98 -10.22 -7.36
C ALA A 164 10.48 -10.76 -8.69
N LYS A 165 10.61 -9.98 -9.79
CA LYS A 165 10.26 -10.43 -11.15
C LYS A 165 11.15 -11.59 -11.61
N GLU A 166 12.44 -11.50 -11.36
CA GLU A 166 13.42 -12.51 -11.77
C GLU A 166 13.24 -13.83 -11.01
N TYR A 167 13.00 -13.77 -9.70
CA TYR A 167 13.05 -14.95 -8.83
C TYR A 167 11.68 -15.52 -8.42
N GLY A 168 10.55 -14.95 -8.80
CA GLY A 168 9.29 -15.58 -8.39
C GLY A 168 7.99 -14.90 -8.80
N ASN A 169 8.03 -13.68 -9.35
CA ASN A 169 6.83 -12.97 -9.79
C ASN A 169 7.04 -12.23 -11.12
N ALA A 170 7.28 -12.97 -12.19
CA ALA A 170 7.62 -12.42 -13.53
C ALA A 170 6.57 -11.44 -14.07
N ASN A 171 5.32 -11.50 -13.59
CA ASN A 171 4.22 -10.65 -14.05
C ASN A 171 4.05 -9.37 -13.23
N LEU A 172 4.86 -9.15 -12.17
CA LEU A 172 4.79 -7.95 -11.36
C LEU A 172 5.03 -6.70 -12.20
N LYS A 173 4.17 -5.70 -12.08
CA LYS A 173 4.27 -4.43 -12.81
C LYS A 173 4.36 -3.26 -11.84
N ILE A 174 4.92 -2.14 -12.29
CA ILE A 174 4.82 -0.87 -11.59
C ILE A 174 3.65 -0.11 -12.23
N SER A 175 2.56 0.11 -11.49
CA SER A 175 1.37 0.83 -11.99
C SER A 175 1.63 2.32 -12.21
N GLY A 176 2.52 2.91 -11.42
CA GLY A 176 2.90 4.31 -11.58
C GLY A 176 3.40 4.96 -10.29
N ILE A 177 3.84 6.21 -10.43
CA ILE A 177 4.25 7.08 -9.34
C ILE A 177 3.10 8.04 -9.04
N LEU A 178 2.61 8.06 -7.79
CA LEU A 178 1.61 9.01 -7.31
C LEU A 178 2.31 10.10 -6.50
N LEU A 179 2.27 11.34 -7.01
CA LEU A 179 2.78 12.49 -6.26
C LEU A 179 1.84 12.81 -5.10
N THR A 180 2.36 12.80 -3.88
CA THR A 180 1.62 13.04 -2.64
C THR A 180 2.14 14.26 -1.91
N ARG A 181 1.28 14.90 -1.08
CA ARG A 181 1.59 16.17 -0.41
C ARG A 181 2.07 17.25 -1.37
N TYR A 182 1.66 17.18 -2.62
CA TYR A 182 2.11 18.00 -3.71
C TYR A 182 1.39 19.36 -3.72
N ASN A 183 2.13 20.44 -3.97
CA ASN A 183 1.58 21.78 -4.12
C ASN A 183 1.96 22.37 -5.49
N PRO A 184 1.11 22.32 -6.51
CA PRO A 184 1.45 22.75 -7.87
C PRO A 184 1.81 24.25 -8.00
N ARG A 185 1.56 25.05 -6.95
CA ARG A 185 1.89 26.49 -6.93
C ARG A 185 3.31 26.77 -6.42
N ALA A 186 4.00 25.79 -5.88
CA ALA A 186 5.36 25.96 -5.37
C ALA A 186 6.38 25.62 -6.47
N ASN A 187 7.29 26.53 -6.76
CA ASN A 187 8.30 26.34 -7.83
C ASN A 187 9.15 25.08 -7.64
N ILE A 188 9.45 24.70 -6.40
CA ILE A 188 10.22 23.50 -6.08
C ILE A 188 9.48 22.21 -6.52
N GLU A 189 8.17 22.21 -6.49
CA GLU A 189 7.36 21.05 -6.84
C GLU A 189 7.37 20.75 -8.34
N GLN A 190 7.56 21.78 -9.17
CA GLN A 190 7.76 21.57 -10.61
C GLN A 190 9.02 20.73 -10.87
N GLY A 191 10.14 21.04 -10.18
CA GLY A 191 11.37 20.24 -10.30
C GLY A 191 11.23 18.81 -9.77
N ILE A 192 10.40 18.60 -8.73
CA ILE A 192 10.09 17.28 -8.21
C ILE A 192 9.29 16.47 -9.24
N LYS A 193 8.31 17.09 -9.89
CA LYS A 193 7.51 16.46 -10.96
C LYS A 193 8.39 16.08 -12.15
N GLU A 194 9.23 16.99 -12.64
CA GLU A 194 10.16 16.71 -13.73
C GLU A 194 11.12 15.55 -13.40
N LEU A 195 11.62 15.49 -12.17
CA LEU A 195 12.43 14.36 -11.71
C LEU A 195 11.61 13.07 -11.66
N ALA A 196 10.37 13.10 -11.17
CA ALA A 196 9.51 11.94 -11.14
C ALA A 196 9.19 11.42 -12.55
N GLU A 197 8.94 12.31 -13.53
CA GLU A 197 8.72 11.96 -14.92
C GLU A 197 9.98 11.34 -15.56
N ALA A 198 11.17 11.87 -15.27
CA ALA A 198 12.44 11.30 -15.73
C ALA A 198 12.68 9.90 -15.14
N VAL A 199 12.42 9.71 -13.83
CA VAL A 199 12.53 8.40 -13.18
C VAL A 199 11.50 7.44 -13.76
N ALA A 200 10.24 7.86 -13.93
CA ALA A 200 9.18 7.04 -14.50
C ALA A 200 9.56 6.54 -15.91
N HIS A 201 10.10 7.41 -16.74
CA HIS A 201 10.61 7.02 -18.07
C HIS A 201 11.74 5.98 -17.98
N GLN A 202 12.69 6.17 -17.05
CA GLN A 202 13.82 5.25 -16.86
C GLN A 202 13.38 3.84 -16.45
N ILE A 203 12.29 3.73 -15.66
CA ILE A 203 11.76 2.47 -15.15
C ILE A 203 10.61 1.91 -15.99
N GLU A 204 10.39 2.44 -17.18
CA GLU A 204 9.31 2.07 -18.11
C GLU A 204 7.93 2.13 -17.44
N SER A 205 7.68 3.20 -16.68
CA SER A 205 6.43 3.46 -15.96
C SER A 205 5.98 4.90 -16.21
N LYS A 206 5.07 5.41 -15.38
CA LYS A 206 4.46 6.74 -15.51
C LYS A 206 4.35 7.45 -14.18
N VAL A 207 4.09 8.74 -14.25
CA VAL A 207 3.54 9.53 -13.14
C VAL A 207 2.04 9.70 -13.40
N PHE A 208 1.20 9.41 -12.42
CA PHE A 208 -0.23 9.66 -12.51
C PHE A 208 -0.51 11.15 -12.75
N HIS A 209 -1.54 11.45 -13.53
CA HIS A 209 -1.95 12.85 -13.77
C HIS A 209 -2.50 13.49 -12.50
N THR A 210 -3.25 12.71 -11.74
CA THR A 210 -3.76 13.12 -10.43
C THR A 210 -2.63 13.14 -9.41
N PHE A 211 -2.60 14.18 -8.59
CA PHE A 211 -1.72 14.27 -7.42
C PHE A 211 -2.54 14.48 -6.16
N ILE A 212 -1.98 14.08 -5.02
CA ILE A 212 -2.62 14.26 -3.73
C ILE A 212 -2.00 15.49 -3.04
N ARG A 213 -2.81 16.51 -2.78
CA ARG A 213 -2.37 17.72 -2.07
C ARG A 213 -2.03 17.45 -0.60
N ASN A 214 -1.22 18.31 -0.01
CA ASN A 214 -1.03 18.30 1.43
C ASN A 214 -2.30 18.84 2.13
N SER A 215 -2.74 18.15 3.20
CA SER A 215 -3.94 18.55 3.95
C SER A 215 -3.87 18.06 5.38
N VAL A 216 -4.20 18.92 6.33
CA VAL A 216 -4.36 18.58 7.74
C VAL A 216 -5.54 17.64 8.00
N MET A 217 -6.54 17.63 7.09
CA MET A 217 -7.72 16.77 7.19
C MET A 217 -7.35 15.27 7.24
N VAL A 218 -6.23 14.87 6.64
CA VAL A 218 -5.73 13.50 6.71
C VAL A 218 -5.39 13.11 8.16
N ASP A 219 -4.70 13.99 8.88
CA ASP A 219 -4.29 13.71 10.26
C ASP A 219 -5.49 13.83 11.22
N GLU A 220 -6.41 14.75 10.96
CA GLU A 220 -7.66 14.85 11.71
C GLU A 220 -8.56 13.62 11.53
N ALA A 221 -8.69 13.09 10.31
CA ALA A 221 -9.43 11.86 10.03
C ALA A 221 -8.85 10.67 10.81
N LYS A 222 -7.51 10.50 10.78
CA LYS A 222 -6.79 9.47 11.56
C LYS A 222 -7.05 9.60 13.05
N ALA A 223 -6.92 10.81 13.62
CA ALA A 223 -7.16 11.06 15.03
C ALA A 223 -8.58 10.68 15.46
N ASN A 224 -9.55 10.75 14.56
CA ASN A 224 -10.93 10.36 14.77
C ASN A 224 -11.25 8.90 14.38
N LYS A 225 -10.24 8.08 14.01
CA LYS A 225 -10.39 6.70 13.53
C LYS A 225 -11.43 6.59 12.40
N LYS A 226 -11.41 7.52 11.46
CA LYS A 226 -12.31 7.58 10.29
C LYS A 226 -11.50 7.58 9.01
N ASP A 227 -12.05 6.96 7.97
CA ASP A 227 -11.55 7.19 6.63
C ASP A 227 -11.81 8.65 6.19
N ILE A 228 -10.99 9.14 5.25
CA ILE A 228 -11.02 10.53 4.82
C ILE A 228 -12.36 10.96 4.22
N PHE A 229 -13.07 10.04 3.58
CA PHE A 229 -14.35 10.31 2.92
C PHE A 229 -15.50 10.38 3.94
N SER A 230 -15.46 9.57 4.99
CA SER A 230 -16.44 9.60 6.09
C SER A 230 -16.18 10.76 7.06
N TYR A 231 -14.92 11.23 7.16
CA TYR A 231 -14.58 12.40 7.96
C TYR A 231 -15.02 13.69 7.26
N ASP A 232 -14.58 13.93 6.01
CA ASP A 232 -15.04 15.03 5.16
C ASP A 232 -14.90 14.68 3.66
N GLY A 233 -15.91 14.04 3.11
CA GLY A 233 -15.95 13.64 1.70
C GLY A 233 -16.02 14.79 0.70
N LYS A 234 -16.28 16.04 1.15
CA LYS A 234 -16.31 17.23 0.29
C LYS A 234 -14.97 17.95 0.24
N ASN A 235 -14.03 17.60 1.11
CA ASN A 235 -12.70 18.18 1.14
C ASN A 235 -11.93 17.91 -0.15
N ASN A 236 -11.05 18.83 -0.47
CA ASN A 236 -10.27 18.74 -1.71
C ASN A 236 -9.35 17.50 -1.76
N VAL A 237 -8.74 17.08 -0.63
CA VAL A 237 -7.89 15.89 -0.61
C VAL A 237 -8.71 14.60 -0.77
N SER A 238 -9.96 14.58 -0.30
CA SER A 238 -10.90 13.48 -0.57
C SER A 238 -11.23 13.39 -2.05
N LYS A 239 -11.42 14.53 -2.72
CA LYS A 239 -11.60 14.56 -4.18
C LYS A 239 -10.37 14.08 -4.92
N ASP A 240 -9.17 14.55 -4.53
CA ASP A 240 -7.92 14.10 -5.14
C ASP A 240 -7.79 12.57 -5.11
N TYR A 241 -8.12 11.93 -3.98
CA TYR A 241 -8.09 10.47 -3.89
C TYR A 241 -9.16 9.80 -4.74
N LEU A 242 -10.37 10.36 -4.86
CA LEU A 242 -11.40 9.82 -5.75
C LEU A 242 -10.97 9.92 -7.23
N ASP A 243 -10.45 11.08 -7.64
CA ASP A 243 -9.96 11.31 -8.99
C ASP A 243 -8.80 10.34 -9.32
N PHE A 244 -7.88 10.14 -8.37
CA PHE A 244 -6.80 9.15 -8.51
C PHE A 244 -7.34 7.72 -8.66
N ILE A 245 -8.33 7.32 -7.85
CA ILE A 245 -8.91 5.97 -7.93
C ILE A 245 -9.62 5.78 -9.27
N ASP A 246 -10.28 6.82 -9.80
CA ASP A 246 -10.91 6.76 -11.13
C ASP A 246 -9.85 6.60 -12.22
N GLU A 247 -8.78 7.40 -12.21
CA GLU A 247 -7.65 7.27 -13.12
C GLU A 247 -7.03 5.86 -13.04
N PHE A 248 -6.79 5.36 -11.82
CA PHE A 248 -6.23 4.01 -11.61
C PHE A 248 -7.13 2.92 -12.18
N LEU A 249 -8.45 3.00 -11.98
CA LEU A 249 -9.40 1.99 -12.49
C LEU A 249 -9.56 2.03 -14.01
N GLU A 250 -9.50 3.21 -14.63
CA GLU A 250 -9.59 3.36 -16.09
C GLU A 250 -8.42 2.68 -16.82
N GLU A 251 -7.24 2.75 -16.25
CA GLU A 251 -6.03 2.15 -16.80
C GLU A 251 -5.94 0.63 -16.57
N ASN A 252 -6.78 0.12 -15.71
CA ASN A 252 -6.83 -1.30 -15.35
C ASN A 252 -8.04 -2.04 -15.94
N LYS A 253 -8.74 -1.40 -16.88
CA LYS A 253 -9.78 -2.04 -17.71
C LYS A 253 -9.15 -2.76 -18.90
#